data_66295444e9bb3fe1eec7c444b9a049bd
#
_entry.id   66295444e9bb3fe1eec7c444b9a049bd
#
_cell.length_a   1.000
_cell.length_b   1.000
_cell.length_c   1.000
_cell.angle_alpha   90.00
_cell.angle_beta   90.00
_cell.angle_gamma   90.00
#
_symmetry.space_group_name_H-M   'P 1'
#
loop_
_entity.id
_entity.type
_entity.pdbx_description
1 polymer ?
#
loop_
_entity_poly.entity_id
_entity_poly.type
_entity_poly.pdbx_seq_one_letter_code
_entity_poly.pdbx_strand_id
1 'polypeptide(L)'
;MKAKYINPYTDFGFKKLFGEEANKDLLIDFLNQLLPARHKIVNLTFKSPEQLGEISSDRRAIFDIHCENDKGERFIVEMQKAKLKFFKDRSIFYTTFPVKEQAEKGDWNFKLNPIYCVAILDFTFDDDREQKNHVSHVQLKDQYCQTFYDKLTYIFIEMPRFTKKEKELENHFDKWLYFLKYLEDFENIPGILREQVFLKAFEIAEIANFDQKQLLDYEESLKHYRDLKGVIDNSFEDGEKKGGENKATEIAAKLKETGIDINIISKTTGLSKKEIEKL
;
A
#
# COMPACT_ATOMS: atom_id res chain seq x y z
N MET A 1 20.09 12.83 -12.69
CA MET A 1 19.28 14.06 -12.78
C MET A 1 18.38 14.10 -11.54
N LYS A 2 18.04 15.28 -11.00
CA LYS A 2 17.00 15.35 -9.95
C LYS A 2 15.65 15.05 -10.62
N ALA A 3 14.81 14.24 -9.95
CA ALA A 3 13.43 13.98 -10.43
C ALA A 3 12.67 15.31 -10.58
N LYS A 4 11.82 15.40 -11.61
CA LYS A 4 10.97 16.57 -11.84
C LYS A 4 9.78 16.59 -10.89
N TYR A 5 9.23 15.42 -10.62
CA TYR A 5 8.05 15.23 -9.79
C TYR A 5 8.39 14.46 -8.51
N ILE A 6 7.56 14.65 -7.49
CA ILE A 6 7.70 13.95 -6.21
C ILE A 6 7.50 12.45 -6.36
N ASN A 7 8.10 11.70 -5.43
CA ASN A 7 7.75 10.31 -5.22
C ASN A 7 6.46 10.23 -4.40
N PRO A 8 5.35 9.71 -4.95
CA PRO A 8 4.06 9.66 -4.25
C PRO A 8 4.03 8.63 -3.13
N TYR A 9 5.01 7.73 -3.06
CA TYR A 9 5.14 6.75 -1.98
C TYR A 9 5.80 7.34 -0.73
N THR A 10 6.25 8.60 -0.75
CA THR A 10 6.70 9.29 0.46
C THR A 10 5.49 9.80 1.25
N ASP A 11 5.63 9.94 2.58
CA ASP A 11 4.57 10.49 3.42
C ASP A 11 4.15 11.89 2.95
N PHE A 12 5.15 12.75 2.67
CA PHE A 12 4.91 14.08 2.11
C PHE A 12 4.22 14.01 0.76
N GLY A 13 4.72 13.19 -0.17
CA GLY A 13 4.19 13.11 -1.53
C GLY A 13 2.73 12.64 -1.56
N PHE A 14 2.39 11.63 -0.76
CA PHE A 14 1.02 11.14 -0.66
C PHE A 14 0.07 12.18 -0.07
N LYS A 15 0.45 12.81 1.04
CA LYS A 15 -0.34 13.87 1.68
C LYS A 15 -0.45 15.12 0.81
N LYS A 16 0.59 15.47 0.05
CA LYS A 16 0.58 16.59 -0.88
C LYS A 16 -0.45 16.40 -1.99
N LEU A 17 -0.54 15.20 -2.55
CA LEU A 17 -1.51 14.87 -3.61
C LEU A 17 -2.94 14.76 -3.06
N PHE A 18 -3.14 14.06 -1.94
CA PHE A 18 -4.45 13.59 -1.52
C PHE A 18 -4.91 14.10 -0.15
N GLY A 19 -4.02 14.68 0.67
CA GLY A 19 -4.32 15.05 2.06
C GLY A 19 -4.58 16.53 2.30
N GLU A 20 -4.48 17.38 1.28
CA GLU A 20 -4.71 18.83 1.40
C GLU A 20 -6.12 19.21 0.96
N GLU A 21 -6.76 20.16 1.69
CA GLU A 21 -8.11 20.65 1.35
C GLU A 21 -8.21 21.21 -0.08
N ALA A 22 -7.17 21.89 -0.54
CA ALA A 22 -7.09 22.44 -1.90
C ALA A 22 -7.07 21.37 -3.01
N ASN A 23 -6.71 20.12 -2.65
CA ASN A 23 -6.48 19.02 -3.57
C ASN A 23 -7.45 17.85 -3.35
N LYS A 24 -8.48 18.04 -2.52
CA LYS A 24 -9.45 16.99 -2.21
C LYS A 24 -10.21 16.44 -3.42
N ASP A 25 -10.31 17.20 -4.49
CA ASP A 25 -10.88 16.76 -5.76
C ASP A 25 -10.08 15.59 -6.39
N LEU A 26 -8.75 15.58 -6.21
CA LEU A 26 -7.90 14.45 -6.66
C LEU A 26 -8.24 13.17 -5.87
N LEU A 27 -8.41 13.29 -4.55
CA LEU A 27 -8.79 12.16 -3.70
C LEU A 27 -10.21 11.68 -4.05
N ILE A 28 -11.16 12.59 -4.26
CA ILE A 28 -12.54 12.27 -4.66
C ILE A 28 -12.54 11.51 -5.98
N ASP A 29 -11.80 12.01 -6.98
CA ASP A 29 -11.73 11.36 -8.29
C ASP A 29 -11.14 9.95 -8.19
N PHE A 30 -10.04 9.79 -7.45
CA PHE A 30 -9.41 8.49 -7.21
C PHE A 30 -10.34 7.51 -6.50
N LEU A 31 -10.95 7.90 -5.37
CA LEU A 31 -11.85 7.05 -4.59
C LEU A 31 -13.09 6.64 -5.38
N ASN A 32 -13.61 7.52 -6.21
CA ASN A 32 -14.76 7.22 -7.07
C ASN A 32 -14.49 6.13 -8.12
N GLN A 33 -13.22 5.82 -8.40
CA GLN A 33 -12.86 4.68 -9.25
C GLN A 33 -12.94 3.34 -8.53
N LEU A 34 -12.91 3.35 -7.19
CA LEU A 34 -12.87 2.16 -6.35
C LEU A 34 -14.26 1.78 -5.81
N LEU A 35 -15.16 2.74 -5.75
CA LEU A 35 -16.45 2.59 -5.10
C LEU A 35 -17.57 2.25 -6.11
N PRO A 36 -18.57 1.46 -5.70
CA PRO A 36 -19.78 1.29 -6.50
C PRO A 36 -20.47 2.64 -6.77
N ALA A 37 -21.09 2.80 -7.93
CA ALA A 37 -21.72 4.06 -8.35
C ALA A 37 -22.73 4.64 -7.32
N ARG A 38 -23.41 3.78 -6.53
CA ARG A 38 -24.33 4.18 -5.44
C ARG A 38 -23.64 4.95 -4.31
N HIS A 39 -22.32 4.76 -4.15
CA HIS A 39 -21.46 5.40 -3.14
C HIS A 39 -20.62 6.53 -3.72
N LYS A 40 -21.05 7.11 -4.86
CA LYS A 40 -20.32 8.22 -5.48
C LYS A 40 -20.16 9.37 -4.50
N ILE A 41 -18.90 9.78 -4.31
CA ILE A 41 -18.48 10.88 -3.46
C ILE A 41 -18.59 12.19 -4.27
N VAL A 42 -19.25 13.18 -3.70
CA VAL A 42 -19.35 14.53 -4.28
C VAL A 42 -18.46 15.51 -3.52
N ASN A 43 -18.37 15.34 -2.21
CA ASN A 43 -17.52 16.17 -1.36
C ASN A 43 -16.93 15.34 -0.22
N LEU A 44 -15.76 15.76 0.28
CA LEU A 44 -15.08 15.19 1.43
C LEU A 44 -14.75 16.27 2.45
N THR A 45 -14.78 15.90 3.71
CA THR A 45 -14.27 16.69 4.84
C THR A 45 -13.17 15.88 5.50
N PHE A 46 -11.97 16.42 5.57
CA PHE A 46 -10.87 15.80 6.29
C PHE A 46 -11.13 15.82 7.80
N LYS A 47 -10.82 14.72 8.45
CA LYS A 47 -10.85 14.54 9.90
C LYS A 47 -9.43 14.52 10.45
N SER A 48 -9.28 14.61 11.77
CA SER A 48 -7.97 14.40 12.38
C SER A 48 -7.40 13.03 11.98
N PRO A 49 -6.20 12.97 11.43
CA PRO A 49 -5.54 11.70 11.14
C PRO A 49 -5.11 10.98 12.40
N GLU A 50 -4.90 11.71 13.51
CA GLU A 50 -4.51 11.14 14.79
C GLU A 50 -5.76 10.81 15.61
N GLN A 51 -5.90 9.53 15.94
CA GLN A 51 -6.94 9.01 16.83
C GLN A 51 -6.31 8.70 18.19
N LEU A 52 -6.68 9.50 19.19
CA LEU A 52 -6.25 9.30 20.55
C LEU A 52 -7.09 8.21 21.23
N GLY A 53 -6.45 7.32 21.96
CA GLY A 53 -7.15 6.45 22.89
C GLY A 53 -7.84 7.28 24.00
N GLU A 54 -8.84 6.72 24.64
CA GLU A 54 -9.58 7.40 25.74
C GLU A 54 -8.70 7.61 26.98
N ILE A 55 -7.70 6.78 27.16
CA ILE A 55 -6.74 6.83 28.26
C ILE A 55 -5.33 6.98 27.68
N SER A 56 -4.43 7.64 28.39
CA SER A 56 -3.03 7.88 27.95
C SER A 56 -2.23 6.60 27.65
N SER A 57 -2.68 5.45 28.14
CA SER A 57 -2.10 4.12 27.87
C SER A 57 -2.64 3.44 26.62
N ASP A 58 -3.72 3.96 26.02
CA ASP A 58 -4.33 3.36 24.85
C ASP A 58 -3.42 3.54 23.61
N ARG A 59 -3.42 2.52 22.74
CA ARG A 59 -2.71 2.63 21.46
C ARG A 59 -3.40 3.66 20.59
N ARG A 60 -2.60 4.59 20.08
CA ARG A 60 -3.04 5.59 19.10
C ARG A 60 -3.07 4.95 17.72
N ALA A 61 -4.02 5.36 16.89
CA ALA A 61 -3.98 5.14 15.47
C ALA A 61 -3.63 6.46 14.77
N ILE A 62 -2.69 6.40 13.85
CA ILE A 62 -2.34 7.53 12.98
C ILE A 62 -2.59 7.05 11.56
N PHE A 63 -3.52 7.72 10.90
CA PHE A 63 -3.87 7.46 9.50
C PHE A 63 -3.11 8.44 8.60
N ASP A 64 -2.79 8.01 7.39
CA ASP A 64 -2.27 8.95 6.41
C ASP A 64 -3.35 9.98 6.04
N ILE A 65 -4.55 9.49 5.72
CA ILE A 65 -5.73 10.34 5.45
C ILE A 65 -6.96 9.73 6.12
N HIS A 66 -7.71 10.56 6.84
CA HIS A 66 -9.03 10.24 7.38
C HIS A 66 -10.04 11.28 6.93
N CYS A 67 -11.11 10.87 6.28
CA CYS A 67 -12.14 11.78 5.78
C CYS A 67 -13.53 11.18 5.82
N GLU A 68 -14.52 12.04 5.66
CA GLU A 68 -15.95 11.70 5.68
C GLU A 68 -16.64 12.44 4.52
N ASN A 69 -17.59 11.77 3.84
CA ASN A 69 -18.37 12.42 2.80
C ASN A 69 -19.69 13.02 3.35
N ASP A 70 -20.43 13.66 2.48
CA ASP A 70 -21.73 14.29 2.77
C ASP A 70 -22.82 13.30 3.23
N LYS A 71 -22.63 12.01 3.03
CA LYS A 71 -23.53 10.93 3.48
C LYS A 71 -23.12 10.32 4.83
N GLY A 72 -22.04 10.81 5.44
CA GLY A 72 -21.47 10.28 6.67
C GLY A 72 -20.68 8.97 6.48
N GLU A 73 -20.37 8.59 5.23
CA GLU A 73 -19.47 7.48 4.95
C GLU A 73 -18.03 7.89 5.23
N ARG A 74 -17.24 7.00 5.85
CA ARG A 74 -15.89 7.30 6.33
C ARG A 74 -14.84 6.56 5.56
N PHE A 75 -13.73 7.24 5.31
CA PHE A 75 -12.62 6.72 4.52
C PHE A 75 -11.32 6.86 5.31
N ILE A 76 -10.62 5.76 5.46
CA ILE A 76 -9.22 5.70 5.84
C ILE A 76 -8.46 5.38 4.57
N VAL A 77 -7.50 6.23 4.19
CA VAL A 77 -6.67 5.99 3.00
C VAL A 77 -5.21 5.98 3.44
N GLU A 78 -4.53 4.88 3.15
CA GLU A 78 -3.18 4.58 3.62
C GLU A 78 -2.26 4.31 2.43
N MET A 79 -1.03 4.83 2.50
CA MET A 79 0.07 4.47 1.61
C MET A 79 1.08 3.64 2.39
N GLN A 80 1.05 2.32 2.22
CA GLN A 80 1.91 1.42 2.99
C GLN A 80 3.13 0.98 2.16
N LYS A 81 4.30 1.43 2.59
CA LYS A 81 5.58 1.25 1.89
C LYS A 81 6.26 -0.10 2.18
N ALA A 82 6.11 -0.57 3.40
CA ALA A 82 6.78 -1.76 3.89
C ALA A 82 5.78 -2.84 4.26
N LYS A 83 6.11 -4.09 3.94
CA LYS A 83 5.34 -5.24 4.37
C LYS A 83 5.47 -5.42 5.88
N LEU A 84 4.39 -5.17 6.60
CA LEU A 84 4.31 -5.43 8.02
C LEU A 84 3.72 -6.82 8.25
N LYS A 85 4.32 -7.61 9.15
CA LYS A 85 3.89 -8.99 9.46
C LYS A 85 2.40 -9.11 9.78
N PHE A 86 1.83 -8.09 10.44
CA PHE A 86 0.44 -8.07 10.89
C PHE A 86 -0.36 -6.91 10.26
N PHE A 87 -0.11 -6.62 8.97
CA PHE A 87 -0.77 -5.50 8.32
C PHE A 87 -2.30 -5.68 8.22
N LYS A 88 -2.78 -6.91 7.98
CA LYS A 88 -4.22 -7.21 7.95
C LYS A 88 -4.88 -6.94 9.30
N ASP A 89 -4.24 -7.38 10.40
CA ASP A 89 -4.70 -7.11 11.77
C ASP A 89 -4.71 -5.59 12.07
N ARG A 90 -3.67 -4.87 11.65
CA ARG A 90 -3.58 -3.41 11.78
C ARG A 90 -4.73 -2.72 11.02
N SER A 91 -5.04 -3.16 9.81
CA SER A 91 -6.14 -2.60 9.01
C SER A 91 -7.49 -2.77 9.72
N ILE A 92 -7.73 -3.96 10.33
CA ILE A 92 -8.92 -4.20 11.12
C ILE A 92 -8.94 -3.31 12.35
N PHE A 93 -7.84 -3.23 13.10
CA PHE A 93 -7.73 -2.36 14.27
C PHE A 93 -8.02 -0.90 13.92
N TYR A 94 -7.49 -0.39 12.81
CA TYR A 94 -7.71 0.97 12.36
C TYR A 94 -9.19 1.28 12.11
N THR A 95 -9.96 0.36 11.54
CA THR A 95 -11.38 0.58 11.30
C THR A 95 -12.25 0.58 12.56
N THR A 96 -11.73 0.10 13.70
CA THR A 96 -12.46 0.18 14.98
C THR A 96 -12.65 1.61 15.47
N PHE A 97 -11.73 2.53 15.15
CA PHE A 97 -11.84 3.94 15.54
C PHE A 97 -13.05 4.63 14.88
N PRO A 98 -13.19 4.66 13.55
CA PRO A 98 -14.37 5.25 12.93
C PRO A 98 -15.66 4.49 13.24
N VAL A 99 -15.63 3.21 13.62
CA VAL A 99 -16.80 2.51 14.17
C VAL A 99 -17.19 3.14 15.51
N LYS A 100 -16.22 3.26 16.44
CA LYS A 100 -16.44 3.80 17.78
C LYS A 100 -16.88 5.25 17.76
N GLU A 101 -16.31 6.08 16.89
CA GLU A 101 -16.69 7.49 16.72
C GLU A 101 -18.14 7.69 16.30
N GLN A 102 -18.79 6.67 15.74
CA GLN A 102 -20.20 6.75 15.37
C GLN A 102 -21.16 6.49 16.52
N ALA A 103 -20.63 6.05 17.67
CA ALA A 103 -21.46 5.81 18.85
C ALA A 103 -22.03 7.12 19.39
N GLU A 104 -23.34 7.20 19.50
CA GLU A 104 -24.06 8.34 20.04
C GLU A 104 -24.28 8.15 21.55
N LYS A 105 -24.37 9.26 22.29
CA LYS A 105 -24.70 9.22 23.72
C LYS A 105 -26.21 9.07 23.89
N GLY A 106 -26.65 8.25 24.86
CA GLY A 106 -28.04 7.97 25.13
C GLY A 106 -28.59 6.80 24.31
N ASP A 107 -29.89 6.87 23.95
CA ASP A 107 -30.54 5.83 23.15
C ASP A 107 -30.06 5.87 21.71
N TRP A 108 -29.26 4.87 21.33
CA TRP A 108 -28.74 4.70 19.98
C TRP A 108 -29.19 3.37 19.40
N ASN A 109 -29.63 3.39 18.15
CA ASN A 109 -30.12 2.21 17.43
C ASN A 109 -29.02 1.36 16.78
N PHE A 110 -27.75 1.63 17.06
CA PHE A 110 -26.57 0.96 16.50
C PHE A 110 -26.42 1.04 14.99
N LYS A 111 -27.11 1.99 14.32
CA LYS A 111 -26.95 2.21 12.88
C LYS A 111 -25.61 2.81 12.58
N LEU A 112 -24.79 2.07 11.81
CA LEU A 112 -23.48 2.54 11.33
C LEU A 112 -23.58 3.01 9.88
N ASN A 113 -22.86 4.04 9.55
CA ASN A 113 -22.54 4.45 8.19
C ASN A 113 -21.37 3.61 7.63
N PRO A 114 -21.26 3.45 6.32
CA PRO A 114 -20.16 2.72 5.70
C PRO A 114 -18.76 3.26 6.06
N ILE A 115 -17.84 2.32 6.21
CA ILE A 115 -16.42 2.59 6.46
C ILE A 115 -15.62 1.87 5.38
N TYR A 116 -14.76 2.61 4.71
CA TYR A 116 -13.84 2.11 3.70
C TYR A 116 -12.40 2.31 4.17
N CYS A 117 -11.63 1.22 4.23
CA CYS A 117 -10.20 1.26 4.45
C CYS A 117 -9.52 0.95 3.11
N VAL A 118 -8.96 1.96 2.48
CA VAL A 118 -8.26 1.86 1.20
C VAL A 118 -6.76 1.90 1.47
N ALA A 119 -6.04 0.85 1.12
CA ALA A 119 -4.61 0.76 1.31
C ALA A 119 -3.91 0.53 -0.02
N ILE A 120 -3.04 1.48 -0.38
CA ILE A 120 -2.15 1.40 -1.54
C ILE A 120 -0.84 0.80 -1.04
N LEU A 121 -0.49 -0.40 -1.53
CA LEU A 121 0.59 -1.21 -1.02
C LEU A 121 1.76 -1.26 -2.01
N ASP A 122 2.95 -0.86 -1.57
CA ASP A 122 4.21 -1.04 -2.33
C ASP A 122 4.82 -2.45 -2.12
N PHE A 123 3.98 -3.42 -1.82
CA PHE A 123 4.32 -4.83 -1.66
C PHE A 123 3.13 -5.72 -2.02
N THR A 124 3.37 -7.04 -2.10
CA THR A 124 2.30 -8.04 -2.27
C THR A 124 2.11 -8.83 -0.98
N PHE A 125 0.87 -9.31 -0.76
CA PHE A 125 0.63 -10.27 0.31
C PHE A 125 1.25 -11.63 -0.04
N ASP A 126 1.74 -12.38 1.00
CA ASP A 126 2.29 -13.75 0.87
C ASP A 126 1.18 -14.81 0.84
N ASP A 127 0.00 -14.47 0.36
CA ASP A 127 -1.02 -15.49 0.19
C ASP A 127 -0.64 -16.32 -1.03
N ASP A 128 -0.55 -17.65 -0.88
CA ASP A 128 -0.32 -18.64 -1.94
C ASP A 128 -1.44 -18.64 -3.02
N ARG A 129 -2.22 -17.60 -3.06
CA ARG A 129 -3.24 -17.42 -4.07
C ARG A 129 -2.57 -17.01 -5.38
N GLU A 130 -2.85 -17.73 -6.43
CA GLU A 130 -2.62 -17.27 -7.81
C GLU A 130 -3.49 -16.02 -8.10
N GLN A 131 -3.32 -14.98 -7.31
CA GLN A 131 -4.10 -13.75 -7.44
C GLN A 131 -3.46 -12.89 -8.53
N LYS A 132 -4.04 -12.96 -9.72
CA LYS A 132 -3.62 -12.11 -10.85
C LYS A 132 -4.07 -10.65 -10.70
N ASN A 133 -5.08 -10.40 -9.87
CA ASN A 133 -5.65 -9.07 -9.69
C ASN A 133 -4.81 -8.24 -8.73
N HIS A 134 -4.58 -6.99 -9.09
CA HIS A 134 -3.87 -6.01 -8.26
C HIS A 134 -4.78 -5.30 -7.24
N VAL A 135 -6.09 -5.52 -7.27
CA VAL A 135 -7.07 -4.98 -6.32
C VAL A 135 -7.86 -6.10 -5.66
N SER A 136 -7.97 -6.04 -4.35
CA SER A 136 -8.80 -6.94 -3.54
C SER A 136 -9.83 -6.16 -2.76
N HIS A 137 -11.10 -6.54 -2.89
CA HIS A 137 -12.20 -6.05 -2.06
C HIS A 137 -12.52 -7.10 -1.00
N VAL A 138 -12.38 -6.73 0.28
CA VAL A 138 -12.60 -7.61 1.41
C VAL A 138 -13.77 -7.11 2.24
N GLN A 139 -14.74 -8.00 2.50
CA GLN A 139 -15.95 -7.73 3.27
C GLN A 139 -16.24 -8.89 4.20
N LEU A 140 -17.10 -8.68 5.20
CA LEU A 140 -17.61 -9.74 6.06
C LEU A 140 -18.59 -10.61 5.28
N LYS A 141 -18.29 -11.91 5.21
CA LYS A 141 -19.10 -12.92 4.51
C LYS A 141 -19.34 -14.13 5.41
N ASP A 142 -20.45 -14.81 5.15
CA ASP A 142 -20.75 -16.09 5.78
C ASP A 142 -19.98 -17.27 5.13
N GLN A 143 -20.19 -18.51 5.64
CA GLN A 143 -19.54 -19.72 5.13
C GLN A 143 -19.94 -20.08 3.68
N TYR A 144 -20.97 -19.46 3.13
CA TYR A 144 -21.43 -19.62 1.74
C TYR A 144 -20.93 -18.50 0.82
N CYS A 145 -19.99 -17.66 1.32
CA CYS A 145 -19.48 -16.47 0.62
C CYS A 145 -20.54 -15.39 0.34
N GLN A 146 -21.70 -15.42 1.03
CA GLN A 146 -22.68 -14.36 0.95
C GLN A 146 -22.27 -13.19 1.85
N THR A 147 -22.47 -11.96 1.36
CA THR A 147 -22.12 -10.77 2.13
C THR A 147 -23.02 -10.66 3.36
N PHE A 148 -22.45 -10.83 4.54
CA PHE A 148 -23.14 -10.63 5.81
C PHE A 148 -23.27 -9.13 6.15
N TYR A 149 -22.23 -8.35 5.85
CA TYR A 149 -22.18 -6.92 6.17
C TYR A 149 -21.37 -6.16 5.13
N ASP A 150 -22.00 -5.23 4.43
CA ASP A 150 -21.41 -4.49 3.30
C ASP A 150 -20.89 -3.09 3.67
N LYS A 151 -21.15 -2.62 4.90
CA LYS A 151 -20.74 -1.28 5.36
C LYS A 151 -19.34 -1.23 5.95
N LEU A 152 -18.61 -2.34 6.00
CA LEU A 152 -17.19 -2.39 6.35
C LEU A 152 -16.44 -3.06 5.20
N THR A 153 -15.71 -2.26 4.45
CA THR A 153 -15.01 -2.72 3.25
C THR A 153 -13.54 -2.31 3.31
N TYR A 154 -12.66 -3.28 3.07
CA TYR A 154 -11.23 -3.05 2.87
C TYR A 154 -10.92 -3.17 1.39
N ILE A 155 -10.16 -2.23 0.85
CA ILE A 155 -9.71 -2.22 -0.54
C ILE A 155 -8.19 -2.18 -0.51
N PHE A 156 -7.55 -3.29 -0.89
CA PHE A 156 -6.10 -3.39 -0.98
C PHE A 156 -5.67 -3.30 -2.43
N ILE A 157 -4.77 -2.37 -2.74
CA ILE A 157 -4.21 -2.14 -4.06
C ILE A 157 -2.73 -2.52 -4.00
N GLU A 158 -2.39 -3.69 -4.56
CA GLU A 158 -1.02 -4.22 -4.58
C GLU A 158 -0.28 -3.67 -5.82
N MET A 159 0.40 -2.54 -5.69
CA MET A 159 1.06 -1.84 -6.79
C MET A 159 2.12 -2.66 -7.54
N PRO A 160 2.88 -3.58 -6.93
CA PRO A 160 3.78 -4.43 -7.70
C PRO A 160 3.06 -5.32 -8.73
N ARG A 161 1.80 -5.71 -8.46
CA ARG A 161 0.98 -6.52 -9.40
C ARG A 161 0.39 -5.70 -10.56
N PHE A 162 0.36 -4.37 -10.45
CA PHE A 162 -0.02 -3.51 -11.55
C PHE A 162 1.16 -3.37 -12.51
N THR A 163 1.11 -4.09 -13.64
CA THR A 163 2.20 -4.14 -14.64
C THR A 163 1.85 -3.47 -15.95
N LYS A 164 0.62 -2.93 -16.09
CA LYS A 164 0.16 -2.27 -17.31
C LYS A 164 1.04 -1.08 -17.69
N LYS A 165 1.38 -1.01 -18.96
CA LYS A 165 2.10 0.13 -19.57
C LYS A 165 1.11 1.08 -20.22
N GLU A 166 1.57 2.26 -20.62
CA GLU A 166 0.75 3.35 -21.15
C GLU A 166 -0.29 2.90 -22.20
N LYS A 167 0.10 1.99 -23.11
CA LYS A 167 -0.78 1.49 -24.18
C LYS A 167 -1.81 0.45 -23.73
N GLU A 168 -1.68 -0.05 -22.52
CA GLU A 168 -2.50 -1.12 -21.94
C GLU A 168 -3.52 -0.59 -20.93
N LEU A 169 -3.55 0.75 -20.74
CA LEU A 169 -4.49 1.39 -19.82
C LEU A 169 -5.88 1.43 -20.45
N GLU A 170 -6.85 0.78 -19.79
CA GLU A 170 -8.20 0.59 -20.30
C GLU A 170 -9.24 1.56 -19.72
N ASN A 171 -8.99 2.05 -18.50
CA ASN A 171 -9.95 2.84 -17.75
C ASN A 171 -9.26 3.94 -16.93
N HIS A 172 -10.07 4.79 -16.32
CA HIS A 172 -9.57 5.93 -15.53
C HIS A 172 -8.82 5.48 -14.27
N PHE A 173 -9.21 4.35 -13.67
CA PHE A 173 -8.49 3.77 -12.53
C PHE A 173 -7.08 3.30 -12.92
N ASP A 174 -6.93 2.63 -14.05
CA ASP A 174 -5.60 2.26 -14.56
C ASP A 174 -4.69 3.48 -14.73
N LYS A 175 -5.24 4.62 -15.17
CA LYS A 175 -4.48 5.88 -15.31
C LYS A 175 -4.00 6.39 -13.96
N TRP A 176 -4.82 6.32 -12.90
CA TRP A 176 -4.41 6.66 -11.55
C TRP A 176 -3.29 5.76 -11.03
N LEU A 177 -3.39 4.44 -11.23
CA LEU A 177 -2.34 3.52 -10.82
C LEU A 177 -1.05 3.74 -11.60
N TYR A 178 -1.16 3.99 -12.90
CA TYR A 178 -0.02 4.33 -13.76
C TYR A 178 0.64 5.64 -13.34
N PHE A 179 -0.16 6.68 -13.07
CA PHE A 179 0.33 7.96 -12.53
C PHE A 179 1.08 7.75 -11.23
N LEU A 180 0.48 7.09 -10.23
CA LEU A 180 1.10 6.86 -8.93
C LEU A 180 2.38 6.01 -9.05
N LYS A 181 2.40 5.02 -9.94
CA LYS A 181 3.54 4.11 -10.07
C LYS A 181 4.76 4.76 -10.70
N TYR A 182 4.55 5.64 -11.67
CA TYR A 182 5.62 6.18 -12.51
C TYR A 182 5.82 7.70 -12.39
N LEU A 183 5.14 8.36 -11.44
CA LEU A 183 5.19 9.82 -11.31
C LEU A 183 6.62 10.36 -11.20
N GLU A 184 7.46 9.75 -10.38
CA GLU A 184 8.86 10.18 -10.16
C GLU A 184 9.71 10.06 -11.45
N ASP A 185 9.33 9.14 -12.33
CA ASP A 185 10.10 8.82 -13.55
C ASP A 185 9.70 9.70 -14.75
N PHE A 186 8.58 10.44 -14.67
CA PHE A 186 8.15 11.27 -15.79
C PHE A 186 9.01 12.52 -15.97
N GLU A 187 9.54 12.69 -17.16
CA GLU A 187 10.13 13.96 -17.62
C GLU A 187 9.09 14.88 -18.25
N ASN A 188 8.13 14.28 -18.95
CA ASN A 188 7.02 14.96 -19.62
C ASN A 188 5.70 14.28 -19.30
N ILE A 189 4.59 15.03 -19.34
CA ILE A 189 3.26 14.49 -19.11
C ILE A 189 2.85 13.58 -20.27
N PRO A 190 2.60 12.28 -20.02
CA PRO A 190 2.14 11.33 -21.05
C PRO A 190 0.84 11.80 -21.71
N GLY A 191 0.69 11.48 -23.01
CA GLY A 191 -0.50 11.89 -23.76
C GLY A 191 -1.82 11.40 -23.17
N ILE A 192 -1.81 10.20 -22.58
CA ILE A 192 -2.98 9.58 -21.99
C ILE A 192 -3.38 10.22 -20.61
N LEU A 193 -2.47 10.97 -19.98
CA LEU A 193 -2.68 11.64 -18.69
C LEU A 193 -2.90 13.16 -18.85
N ARG A 194 -3.54 13.61 -19.93
CA ARG A 194 -3.83 15.02 -20.19
C ARG A 194 -5.25 15.46 -19.78
N GLU A 195 -5.97 14.63 -19.06
CA GLU A 195 -7.23 15.04 -18.43
C GLU A 195 -6.96 16.04 -17.31
N GLN A 196 -7.91 16.94 -17.07
CA GLN A 196 -7.71 18.07 -16.13
C GLN A 196 -7.26 17.63 -14.74
N VAL A 197 -7.81 16.52 -14.24
CA VAL A 197 -7.45 15.97 -12.93
C VAL A 197 -5.98 15.59 -12.86
N PHE A 198 -5.45 14.92 -13.90
CA PHE A 198 -4.03 14.57 -13.93
C PHE A 198 -3.13 15.76 -14.17
N LEU A 199 -3.52 16.73 -15.03
CA LEU A 199 -2.76 17.96 -15.20
C LEU A 199 -2.60 18.70 -13.87
N LYS A 200 -3.68 18.83 -13.09
CA LYS A 200 -3.63 19.38 -11.73
C LYS A 200 -2.71 18.56 -10.82
N ALA A 201 -2.80 17.23 -10.88
CA ALA A 201 -1.96 16.36 -10.07
C ALA A 201 -0.46 16.51 -10.42
N PHE A 202 -0.11 16.64 -11.70
CA PHE A 202 1.26 16.94 -12.13
C PHE A 202 1.74 18.32 -11.67
N GLU A 203 0.91 19.34 -11.75
CA GLU A 203 1.23 20.70 -11.28
C GLU A 203 1.56 20.71 -9.78
N ILE A 204 0.73 20.01 -8.97
CA ILE A 204 0.93 19.86 -7.53
C ILE A 204 2.19 19.05 -7.21
N ALA A 205 2.48 18.04 -8.03
CA ALA A 205 3.62 17.15 -7.84
C ALA A 205 4.96 17.72 -8.31
N GLU A 206 4.96 18.84 -9.07
CA GLU A 206 6.19 19.40 -9.64
C GLU A 206 7.04 20.09 -8.57
N ILE A 207 8.23 19.54 -8.31
CA ILE A 207 9.14 19.97 -7.23
C ILE A 207 9.55 21.44 -7.40
N ALA A 208 9.64 21.93 -8.65
CA ALA A 208 10.00 23.32 -8.93
C ALA A 208 8.97 24.33 -8.39
N ASN A 209 7.73 23.89 -8.11
CA ASN A 209 6.67 24.74 -7.56
C ASN A 209 6.67 24.81 -6.03
N PHE A 210 7.60 24.10 -5.37
CA PHE A 210 7.65 24.05 -3.91
C PHE A 210 8.34 25.26 -3.33
N ASP A 211 7.80 25.76 -2.22
CA ASP A 211 8.53 26.69 -1.37
C ASP A 211 9.67 25.97 -0.62
N GLN A 212 10.52 26.76 0.05
CA GLN A 212 11.69 26.24 0.74
C GLN A 212 11.32 25.24 1.85
N LYS A 213 10.21 25.44 2.55
CA LYS A 213 9.73 24.55 3.61
C LYS A 213 9.26 23.22 3.02
N GLN A 214 8.40 23.27 2.00
CA GLN A 214 7.90 22.10 1.29
C GLN A 214 9.04 21.26 0.71
N LEU A 215 10.07 21.91 0.18
CA LEU A 215 11.24 21.20 -0.36
C LEU A 215 12.00 20.45 0.75
N LEU A 216 12.20 21.09 1.92
CA LEU A 216 12.85 20.43 3.06
C LEU A 216 12.03 19.26 3.59
N ASP A 217 10.72 19.46 3.78
CA ASP A 217 9.81 18.42 4.26
C ASP A 217 9.79 17.22 3.28
N TYR A 218 9.81 17.49 1.97
CA TYR A 218 9.89 16.46 0.94
C TYR A 218 11.24 15.71 0.96
N GLU A 219 12.36 16.42 1.03
CA GLU A 219 13.70 15.80 1.05
C GLU A 219 13.86 14.90 2.29
N GLU A 220 13.36 15.31 3.47
CA GLU A 220 13.35 14.51 4.68
C GLU A 220 12.48 13.24 4.49
N SER A 221 11.28 13.39 3.98
CA SER A 221 10.36 12.28 3.70
C SER A 221 10.94 11.30 2.67
N LEU A 222 11.59 11.82 1.63
CA LEU A 222 12.24 11.01 0.60
C LEU A 222 13.44 10.25 1.14
N LYS A 223 14.25 10.88 2.00
CA LYS A 223 15.36 10.21 2.70
C LYS A 223 14.82 9.05 3.53
N HIS A 224 13.79 9.30 4.34
CA HIS A 224 13.17 8.26 5.18
C HIS A 224 12.63 7.08 4.35
N TYR A 225 12.00 7.37 3.22
CA TYR A 225 11.55 6.34 2.28
C TYR A 225 12.70 5.50 1.73
N ARG A 226 13.80 6.14 1.30
CA ARG A 226 14.98 5.46 0.74
C ARG A 226 15.69 4.61 1.78
N ASP A 227 15.84 5.11 3.00
CA ASP A 227 16.46 4.37 4.10
C ASP A 227 15.64 3.11 4.44
N LEU A 228 14.30 3.23 4.52
CA LEU A 228 13.42 2.11 4.76
C LEU A 228 13.49 1.08 3.63
N LYS A 229 13.46 1.54 2.37
CA LYS A 229 13.56 0.67 1.19
C LYS A 229 14.89 -0.07 1.18
N GLY A 230 16.00 0.61 1.45
CA GLY A 230 17.33 -0.01 1.55
C GLY A 230 17.40 -1.12 2.61
N VAL A 231 16.77 -0.92 3.77
CA VAL A 231 16.69 -1.96 4.82
C VAL A 231 15.88 -3.17 4.34
N ILE A 232 14.77 -2.94 3.64
CA ILE A 232 13.92 -4.01 3.10
C ILE A 232 14.67 -4.80 2.03
N ASP A 233 15.27 -4.13 1.06
CA ASP A 233 16.00 -4.74 -0.05
C ASP A 233 17.18 -5.59 0.48
N ASN A 234 17.99 -5.05 1.40
CA ASN A 234 19.08 -5.79 2.04
C ASN A 234 18.57 -7.01 2.82
N SER A 235 17.44 -6.88 3.55
CA SER A 235 16.87 -7.99 4.31
C SER A 235 16.35 -9.09 3.40
N PHE A 236 15.82 -8.72 2.22
CA PHE A 236 15.37 -9.68 1.20
C PHE A 236 16.54 -10.43 0.59
N GLU A 237 17.62 -9.72 0.17
CA GLU A 237 18.85 -10.31 -0.39
C GLU A 237 19.51 -11.27 0.62
N ASP A 238 19.61 -10.86 1.89
CA ASP A 238 20.14 -11.71 2.96
C ASP A 238 19.28 -12.95 3.18
N GLY A 239 17.96 -12.79 3.10
CA GLY A 239 16.99 -13.88 3.21
C GLY A 239 17.11 -14.89 2.07
N GLU A 240 17.21 -14.43 0.83
CA GLU A 240 17.41 -15.28 -0.36
C GLU A 240 18.74 -16.05 -0.27
N LYS A 241 19.82 -15.37 0.10
CA LYS A 241 21.13 -15.99 0.25
C LYS A 241 21.12 -17.08 1.30
N LYS A 242 20.62 -16.77 2.51
CA LYS A 242 20.49 -17.77 3.60
C LYS A 242 19.55 -18.92 3.23
N GLY A 243 18.44 -18.61 2.56
CA GLY A 243 17.50 -19.61 2.06
C GLY A 243 18.15 -20.56 1.04
N GLY A 244 18.92 -20.02 0.12
CA GLY A 244 19.71 -20.77 -0.86
C GLY A 244 20.75 -21.68 -0.20
N GLU A 245 21.53 -21.15 0.75
CA GLU A 245 22.53 -21.91 1.52
C GLU A 245 21.90 -23.05 2.33
N ASN A 246 20.81 -22.77 3.03
CA ASN A 246 20.06 -23.79 3.79
C ASN A 246 19.52 -24.90 2.87
N LYS A 247 18.97 -24.53 1.71
CA LYS A 247 18.43 -25.49 0.74
C LYS A 247 19.54 -26.35 0.13
N ALA A 248 20.67 -25.74 -0.21
CA ALA A 248 21.84 -26.47 -0.70
C ALA A 248 22.36 -27.49 0.35
N THR A 249 22.40 -27.08 1.62
CA THR A 249 22.78 -27.94 2.76
C THR A 249 21.81 -29.10 2.94
N GLU A 250 20.49 -28.84 2.90
CA GLU A 250 19.45 -29.88 3.00
C GLU A 250 19.56 -30.91 1.88
N ILE A 251 19.74 -30.43 0.64
CA ILE A 251 19.90 -31.29 -0.54
C ILE A 251 21.17 -32.11 -0.42
N ALA A 252 22.30 -31.50 -0.02
CA ALA A 252 23.57 -32.21 0.17
C ALA A 252 23.50 -33.32 1.22
N ALA A 253 22.85 -33.04 2.35
CA ALA A 253 22.64 -34.05 3.41
C ALA A 253 21.84 -35.24 2.87
N LYS A 254 20.71 -35.02 2.19
CA LYS A 254 19.89 -36.09 1.60
C LYS A 254 20.65 -36.92 0.56
N LEU A 255 21.43 -36.26 -0.32
CA LEU A 255 22.24 -36.95 -1.32
C LEU A 255 23.36 -37.78 -0.69
N LYS A 256 23.98 -37.27 0.39
CA LYS A 256 24.99 -37.99 1.17
C LYS A 256 24.41 -39.23 1.82
N GLU A 257 23.23 -39.13 2.44
CA GLU A 257 22.51 -40.31 3.02
C GLU A 257 22.20 -41.41 2.00
N THR A 258 21.94 -41.03 0.74
CA THR A 258 21.69 -41.96 -0.37
C THR A 258 22.97 -42.53 -0.99
N GLY A 259 24.15 -42.18 -0.47
CA GLY A 259 25.44 -42.71 -0.92
C GLY A 259 25.97 -42.12 -2.23
N ILE A 260 25.46 -40.95 -2.66
CA ILE A 260 25.95 -40.26 -3.86
C ILE A 260 27.38 -39.76 -3.62
N ASP A 261 28.22 -39.81 -4.65
CA ASP A 261 29.60 -39.36 -4.60
C ASP A 261 29.72 -37.88 -4.25
N ILE A 262 30.63 -37.57 -3.31
CA ILE A 262 30.81 -36.20 -2.77
C ILE A 262 31.16 -35.16 -3.85
N ASN A 263 31.82 -35.58 -4.94
CA ASN A 263 32.14 -34.65 -6.04
C ASN A 263 30.86 -34.28 -6.83
N ILE A 264 29.92 -35.22 -6.96
CA ILE A 264 28.63 -35.00 -7.59
C ILE A 264 27.80 -34.05 -6.70
N ILE A 265 27.74 -34.34 -5.39
CA ILE A 265 27.04 -33.50 -4.42
C ILE A 265 27.58 -32.08 -4.44
N SER A 266 28.90 -31.90 -4.40
CA SER A 266 29.56 -30.59 -4.46
C SER A 266 29.22 -29.82 -5.74
N LYS A 267 29.25 -30.51 -6.91
CA LYS A 267 28.91 -29.90 -8.21
C LYS A 267 27.45 -29.51 -8.32
N THR A 268 26.54 -30.27 -7.67
CA THR A 268 25.10 -30.05 -7.74
C THR A 268 24.63 -28.96 -6.78
N THR A 269 25.22 -28.89 -5.59
CA THR A 269 24.78 -27.98 -4.52
C THR A 269 25.62 -26.71 -4.41
N GLY A 270 26.81 -26.69 -5.03
CA GLY A 270 27.80 -25.60 -4.90
C GLY A 270 28.56 -25.60 -3.58
N LEU A 271 28.23 -26.50 -2.64
CA LEU A 271 28.95 -26.63 -1.38
C LEU A 271 30.33 -27.24 -1.57
N SER A 272 31.29 -26.80 -0.77
CA SER A 272 32.62 -27.40 -0.74
C SER A 272 32.57 -28.82 -0.16
N LYS A 273 33.52 -29.66 -0.55
CA LYS A 273 33.63 -31.02 0.00
C LYS A 273 33.73 -31.03 1.53
N LYS A 274 34.49 -30.05 2.09
CA LYS A 274 34.60 -29.91 3.56
C LYS A 274 33.29 -29.59 4.27
N GLU A 275 32.41 -28.84 3.64
CA GLU A 275 31.07 -28.56 4.16
C GLU A 275 30.21 -29.81 4.09
N ILE A 276 30.25 -30.55 2.96
CA ILE A 276 29.47 -31.79 2.79
C ILE A 276 29.95 -32.89 3.74
N GLU A 277 31.25 -32.97 4.02
CA GLU A 277 31.81 -33.95 4.99
C GLU A 277 31.26 -33.74 6.41
N LYS A 278 30.94 -32.52 6.77
CA LYS A 278 30.42 -32.13 8.10
C LYS A 278 28.91 -32.34 8.26
N LEU A 279 28.20 -32.57 7.19
CA LEU A 279 26.79 -32.93 7.20
C LEU A 279 26.59 -34.42 7.53
#